data_58a84b8fd399583ba83e3e225a414f68
#
_entry.id   58a84b8fd399583ba83e3e225a414f68
#
_cell.length_a   1.000
_cell.length_b   1.000
_cell.length_c   1.000
_cell.angle_alpha   90.00
_cell.angle_beta   90.00
_cell.angle_gamma   90.00
#
_symmetry.space_group_name_H-M   'P 1'
#
loop_
_entity.id
_entity.type
_entity.pdbx_description
1 polymer ?
#
loop_
_entity_poly.entity_id
_entity_poly.type
_entity_poly.pdbx_seq_one_letter_code
_entity_poly.pdbx_strand_id
1 'polypeptide(L)'
;IQDVLFWMDAIRQSDDRYRTLESFWKGQINSKVWLIEQLKKLPRAHSMDILICGGWYGVMATLLFNSDLYVNRITSIDIDSKCENTANTMNKQYEIAGRFRAVTQDMMTYKDYGGYDMIINTVCEHLTTEQYNEWLNLIPKDKIIVLQSNDYVIPEHVNPMKDLNQFVSQSKLYPIVEPSELQ
;
A
#
# COMPACT_ATOMS: atom_id res chain seq x y z
N ILE A 1 18.46 -7.09 10.49
CA ILE A 1 19.43 -5.99 10.78
C ILE A 1 19.67 -5.14 9.54
N GLN A 2 19.85 -5.76 8.37
CA GLN A 2 20.17 -5.03 7.13
C GLN A 2 19.08 -4.05 6.73
N ASP A 3 17.81 -4.41 6.83
CA ASP A 3 16.69 -3.51 6.55
C ASP A 3 16.73 -2.26 7.43
N VAL A 4 17.06 -2.40 8.71
CA VAL A 4 17.17 -1.25 9.62
C VAL A 4 18.22 -0.24 9.14
N LEU A 5 19.35 -0.71 8.58
CA LEU A 5 20.37 0.17 8.02
C LEU A 5 19.82 0.94 6.81
N PHE A 6 19.10 0.29 5.92
CA PHE A 6 18.47 0.95 4.78
C PHE A 6 17.37 1.92 5.19
N TRP A 7 16.58 1.61 6.23
CA TRP A 7 15.61 2.56 6.77
C TRP A 7 16.28 3.81 7.32
N MET A 8 17.37 3.65 8.06
CA MET A 8 18.15 4.80 8.57
C MET A 8 18.77 5.63 7.44
N ASP A 9 19.26 4.98 6.38
CA ASP A 9 19.78 5.66 5.20
C ASP A 9 18.68 6.39 4.44
N ALA A 10 17.50 5.80 4.28
CA ALA A 10 16.35 6.45 3.67
C ALA A 10 15.95 7.72 4.43
N ILE A 11 15.89 7.67 5.76
CA ILE A 11 15.62 8.86 6.59
C ILE A 11 16.71 9.92 6.42
N ARG A 12 18.00 9.53 6.44
CA ARG A 12 19.13 10.47 6.33
C ARG A 12 19.21 11.15 4.97
N GLN A 13 18.89 10.44 3.91
CA GLN A 13 19.00 10.90 2.52
C GLN A 13 17.73 11.58 2.02
N SER A 14 16.61 11.45 2.75
CA SER A 14 15.35 12.06 2.37
C SER A 14 15.44 13.58 2.37
N ASP A 15 14.83 14.20 1.38
CA ASP A 15 14.66 15.66 1.30
C ASP A 15 13.73 16.18 2.40
N ASP A 16 12.79 15.35 2.86
CA ASP A 16 11.90 15.61 3.99
C ASP A 16 12.02 14.51 5.04
N ARG A 17 13.01 14.66 5.90
CA ARG A 17 13.30 13.69 6.98
C ARG A 17 12.17 13.56 7.97
N TYR A 18 11.49 14.67 8.28
CA TYR A 18 10.37 14.67 9.23
C TYR A 18 9.21 13.84 8.68
N ARG A 19 8.78 14.12 7.45
CA ARG A 19 7.72 13.37 6.79
C ARG A 19 8.09 11.90 6.59
N THR A 20 9.37 11.60 6.36
CA THR A 20 9.86 10.20 6.29
C THR A 20 9.76 9.51 7.66
N LEU A 21 10.07 10.19 8.76
CA LEU A 21 9.88 9.67 10.11
C LEU A 21 8.41 9.45 10.44
N GLU A 22 7.50 10.33 9.98
CA GLU A 22 6.05 10.15 10.13
C GLU A 22 5.54 8.85 9.52
N SER A 23 6.20 8.35 8.46
CA SER A 23 5.83 7.05 7.87
C SER A 23 6.08 5.86 8.80
N PHE A 24 6.90 6.05 9.86
CA PHE A 24 7.14 5.08 10.94
C PHE A 24 6.35 5.37 12.21
N TRP A 25 5.44 6.35 12.17
CA TRP A 25 4.58 6.63 13.31
C TRP A 25 3.83 5.36 13.76
N LYS A 26 3.63 5.22 15.06
CA LYS A 26 3.02 4.02 15.66
C LYS A 26 1.70 3.62 14.97
N GLY A 27 0.82 4.58 14.69
CA GLY A 27 -0.43 4.33 13.97
C GLY A 27 -0.21 3.80 12.56
N GLN A 28 0.76 4.36 11.84
CA GLN A 28 1.12 3.91 10.47
C GLN A 28 1.68 2.48 10.48
N ILE A 29 2.56 2.14 11.40
CA ILE A 29 3.11 0.79 11.52
C ILE A 29 2.03 -0.19 11.96
N ASN A 30 1.26 0.12 13.00
CA ASN A 30 0.23 -0.77 13.53
C ASN A 30 -0.83 -1.10 12.46
N SER A 31 -1.29 -0.09 11.70
CA SER A 31 -2.28 -0.31 10.65
C SER A 31 -1.77 -1.23 9.54
N LYS A 32 -0.50 -1.08 9.15
CA LYS A 32 0.12 -1.92 8.11
C LYS A 32 0.40 -3.35 8.61
N VAL A 33 0.89 -3.49 9.84
CA VAL A 33 1.09 -4.82 10.47
C VAL A 33 -0.26 -5.53 10.61
N TRP A 34 -1.28 -4.82 11.09
CA TRP A 34 -2.63 -5.38 11.16
C TRP A 34 -3.17 -5.82 9.80
N LEU A 35 -2.98 -5.00 8.74
CA LEU A 35 -3.38 -5.39 7.38
C LEU A 35 -2.66 -6.67 6.94
N ILE A 36 -1.36 -6.81 7.21
CA ILE A 36 -0.61 -8.03 6.90
C ILE A 36 -1.19 -9.25 7.61
N GLU A 37 -1.61 -9.12 8.88
CA GLU A 37 -2.26 -10.20 9.61
C GLU A 37 -3.62 -10.60 8.97
N GLN A 38 -4.37 -9.63 8.43
CA GLN A 38 -5.58 -9.95 7.66
C GLN A 38 -5.24 -10.69 6.35
N LEU A 39 -4.19 -10.28 5.65
CA LEU A 39 -3.74 -10.94 4.41
C LEU A 39 -3.30 -12.39 4.63
N LYS A 40 -2.82 -12.74 5.82
CA LYS A 40 -2.50 -14.14 6.17
C LYS A 40 -3.71 -15.08 6.15
N LYS A 41 -4.92 -14.54 6.20
CA LYS A 41 -6.18 -15.32 6.10
C LYS A 41 -6.53 -15.72 4.67
N LEU A 42 -5.88 -15.11 3.66
CA LEU A 42 -6.09 -15.47 2.26
C LEU A 42 -5.58 -16.89 1.97
N PRO A 43 -6.29 -17.66 1.12
CA PRO A 43 -5.75 -18.93 0.62
C PRO A 43 -4.42 -18.71 -0.10
N ARG A 44 -3.37 -19.37 0.35
CA ARG A 44 -2.02 -19.21 -0.20
C ARG A 44 -1.73 -20.34 -1.16
N ALA A 45 -1.70 -20.06 -2.44
CA ALA A 45 -1.37 -21.05 -3.46
C ALA A 45 0.02 -20.86 -4.08
N HIS A 46 0.52 -19.61 -4.15
CA HIS A 46 1.78 -19.26 -4.84
C HIS A 46 2.36 -17.94 -4.32
N SER A 47 3.57 -17.65 -4.74
CA SER A 47 4.22 -16.36 -4.50
C SER A 47 3.58 -15.27 -5.37
N MET A 48 3.30 -14.10 -4.78
CA MET A 48 2.50 -13.05 -5.40
C MET A 48 3.33 -11.89 -5.92
N ASP A 49 2.95 -11.37 -7.09
CA ASP A 49 3.36 -10.07 -7.59
C ASP A 49 2.34 -9.04 -7.10
N ILE A 50 2.81 -8.01 -6.39
CA ILE A 50 1.97 -7.04 -5.69
C ILE A 50 2.18 -5.63 -6.26
N LEU A 51 1.09 -4.93 -6.53
CA LEU A 51 1.09 -3.49 -6.77
C LEU A 51 0.56 -2.77 -5.53
N ILE A 52 1.27 -1.77 -5.03
CA ILE A 52 0.82 -0.88 -3.97
C ILE A 52 0.53 0.49 -4.56
N CYS A 53 -0.71 0.96 -4.44
CA CYS A 53 -1.16 2.28 -4.83
C CYS A 53 -1.09 3.23 -3.62
N GLY A 54 -0.50 4.42 -3.79
CA GLY A 54 -0.23 5.34 -2.69
C GLY A 54 0.83 4.78 -1.74
N GLY A 55 1.92 4.24 -2.28
CA GLY A 55 2.92 3.52 -1.50
C GLY A 55 3.83 4.39 -0.62
N TRP A 56 3.73 5.72 -0.80
CA TRP A 56 4.48 6.70 -0.02
C TRP A 56 5.97 6.35 0.05
N TYR A 57 6.56 6.32 1.22
CA TYR A 57 8.00 6.02 1.41
C TYR A 57 8.34 4.51 1.45
N GLY A 58 7.39 3.63 1.03
CA GLY A 58 7.68 2.20 0.86
C GLY A 58 7.66 1.35 2.13
N VAL A 59 7.13 1.89 3.25
CA VAL A 59 7.06 1.16 4.54
C VAL A 59 6.20 -0.09 4.43
N MET A 60 5.05 -0.02 3.72
CA MET A 60 4.21 -1.21 3.51
C MET A 60 4.97 -2.33 2.80
N ALA A 61 5.76 -1.98 1.79
CA ALA A 61 6.53 -2.96 1.02
C ALA A 61 7.58 -3.66 1.88
N THR A 62 8.36 -2.91 2.68
CA THR A 62 9.38 -3.53 3.55
C THR A 62 8.74 -4.42 4.63
N LEU A 63 7.57 -4.06 5.17
CA LEU A 63 6.85 -4.90 6.12
C LEU A 63 6.31 -6.19 5.46
N LEU A 64 5.80 -6.11 4.24
CA LEU A 64 5.36 -7.28 3.47
C LEU A 64 6.53 -8.24 3.21
N PHE A 65 7.69 -7.75 2.79
CA PHE A 65 8.88 -8.58 2.58
C PHE A 65 9.41 -9.24 3.86
N ASN A 66 9.21 -8.60 5.02
CA ASN A 66 9.61 -9.14 6.33
C ASN A 66 8.51 -9.98 7.00
N SER A 67 7.38 -10.19 6.34
CA SER A 67 6.28 -11.03 6.83
C SER A 67 6.42 -12.48 6.37
N ASP A 68 5.55 -13.36 6.90
CA ASP A 68 5.43 -14.76 6.46
C ASP A 68 4.65 -14.94 5.15
N LEU A 69 4.29 -13.84 4.47
CA LEU A 69 3.62 -13.89 3.18
C LEU A 69 4.61 -14.23 2.07
N TYR A 70 4.16 -15.06 1.12
CA TYR A 70 4.97 -15.38 -0.07
C TYR A 70 4.89 -14.25 -1.09
N VAL A 71 5.80 -13.28 -0.97
CA VAL A 71 5.90 -12.15 -1.88
C VAL A 71 7.00 -12.42 -2.91
N ASN A 72 6.67 -12.39 -4.19
CA ASN A 72 7.65 -12.47 -5.27
C ASN A 72 8.30 -11.10 -5.49
N ARG A 73 7.52 -10.13 -5.94
CA ARG A 73 7.98 -8.75 -6.13
C ARG A 73 6.87 -7.76 -5.80
N ILE A 74 7.29 -6.52 -5.52
CA ILE A 74 6.41 -5.40 -5.26
C ILE A 74 6.78 -4.24 -6.19
N THR A 75 5.78 -3.66 -6.85
CA THR A 75 5.85 -2.32 -7.42
C THR A 75 5.03 -1.38 -6.53
N SER A 76 5.63 -0.27 -6.11
CA SER A 76 4.99 0.75 -5.30
C SER A 76 4.84 2.02 -6.14
N ILE A 77 3.62 2.48 -6.36
CA ILE A 77 3.36 3.71 -7.11
C ILE A 77 2.85 4.79 -6.18
N ASP A 78 3.30 6.01 -6.40
CA ASP A 78 2.83 7.20 -5.71
C ASP A 78 2.86 8.39 -6.66
N ILE A 79 1.91 9.29 -6.53
CA ILE A 79 1.84 10.50 -7.36
C ILE A 79 2.89 11.54 -6.94
N ASP A 80 3.34 11.49 -5.68
CA ASP A 80 4.34 12.40 -5.15
C ASP A 80 5.76 11.94 -5.52
N SER A 81 6.39 12.65 -6.46
CA SER A 81 7.75 12.35 -6.94
C SER A 81 8.83 12.38 -5.85
N LYS A 82 8.57 13.03 -4.72
CA LYS A 82 9.51 13.06 -3.58
C LYS A 82 9.59 11.72 -2.85
N CYS A 83 8.64 10.82 -3.08
CA CYS A 83 8.60 9.52 -2.40
C CYS A 83 9.48 8.46 -3.05
N GLU A 84 9.66 8.50 -4.37
CA GLU A 84 10.27 7.43 -5.15
C GLU A 84 11.68 7.04 -4.68
N ASN A 85 12.58 8.02 -4.59
CA ASN A 85 13.97 7.75 -4.19
C ASN A 85 14.07 7.23 -2.76
N THR A 86 13.30 7.81 -1.84
CA THR A 86 13.26 7.39 -0.44
C THR A 86 12.71 5.97 -0.30
N ALA A 87 11.65 5.63 -1.03
CA ALA A 87 11.06 4.29 -1.03
C ALA A 87 12.02 3.23 -1.60
N ASN A 88 12.76 3.56 -2.68
CA ASN A 88 13.78 2.67 -3.24
C ASN A 88 14.97 2.50 -2.28
N THR A 89 15.41 3.55 -1.60
CA THR A 89 16.46 3.46 -0.58
C THR A 89 16.02 2.60 0.61
N MET A 90 14.79 2.79 1.08
CA MET A 90 14.22 2.01 2.19
C MET A 90 14.14 0.50 1.88
N ASN A 91 13.88 0.16 0.63
CA ASN A 91 13.75 -1.22 0.16
C ASN A 91 14.97 -1.68 -0.66
N LYS A 92 16.13 -1.10 -0.44
CA LYS A 92 17.31 -1.22 -1.30
C LYS A 92 17.75 -2.66 -1.57
N GLN A 93 17.73 -3.54 -0.58
CA GLN A 93 18.12 -4.93 -0.78
C GLN A 93 17.18 -5.67 -1.75
N TYR A 94 15.87 -5.35 -1.71
CA TYR A 94 14.87 -5.94 -2.60
C TYR A 94 14.92 -5.31 -4.00
N GLU A 95 15.26 -4.02 -4.09
CA GLU A 95 15.52 -3.33 -5.36
C GLU A 95 16.71 -3.97 -6.09
N ILE A 96 17.85 -4.15 -5.40
CA ILE A 96 19.05 -4.82 -5.95
C ILE A 96 18.73 -6.24 -6.42
N ALA A 97 17.89 -6.96 -5.68
CA ALA A 97 17.43 -8.30 -6.04
C ALA A 97 16.40 -8.33 -7.18
N GLY A 98 15.99 -7.18 -7.74
CA GLY A 98 14.96 -7.06 -8.78
C GLY A 98 13.55 -7.38 -8.28
N ARG A 99 13.34 -7.35 -6.97
CA ARG A 99 12.05 -7.68 -6.32
C ARG A 99 11.24 -6.45 -5.90
N PHE A 100 11.84 -5.28 -5.88
CA PHE A 100 11.16 -4.02 -5.52
C PHE A 100 11.48 -2.93 -6.52
N ARG A 101 10.49 -2.09 -6.79
CA ARG A 101 10.67 -0.77 -7.39
C ARG A 101 9.59 0.19 -6.90
N ALA A 102 9.98 1.41 -6.58
CA ALA A 102 9.07 2.53 -6.45
C ALA A 102 9.08 3.35 -7.74
N VAL A 103 7.92 3.86 -8.13
CA VAL A 103 7.73 4.64 -9.36
C VAL A 103 6.80 5.80 -9.08
N THR A 104 7.20 6.99 -9.52
CA THR A 104 6.31 8.17 -9.52
C THR A 104 5.25 8.00 -10.59
N GLN A 105 4.03 7.67 -10.19
CA GLN A 105 2.94 7.37 -11.11
C GLN A 105 1.58 7.59 -10.44
N ASP A 106 0.68 8.25 -11.16
CA ASP A 106 -0.72 8.35 -10.76
C ASP A 106 -1.45 7.01 -11.00
N MET A 107 -2.07 6.47 -9.97
CA MET A 107 -2.86 5.24 -10.06
C MET A 107 -4.02 5.36 -11.07
N MET A 108 -4.58 6.55 -11.27
CA MET A 108 -5.69 6.78 -12.21
C MET A 108 -5.27 6.63 -13.67
N THR A 109 -3.97 6.79 -13.96
CA THR A 109 -3.41 6.67 -15.32
C THR A 109 -2.52 5.45 -15.50
N TYR A 110 -2.29 4.67 -14.45
CA TYR A 110 -1.54 3.44 -14.51
C TYR A 110 -2.26 2.40 -15.37
N LYS A 111 -1.53 1.66 -16.22
CA LYS A 111 -2.16 0.78 -17.23
C LYS A 111 -1.88 -0.70 -17.01
N ASP A 112 -0.85 -1.05 -16.27
CA ASP A 112 -0.39 -2.45 -16.14
C ASP A 112 -0.93 -3.15 -14.88
N TYR A 113 -2.19 -2.93 -14.53
CA TYR A 113 -2.84 -3.64 -13.42
C TYR A 113 -2.90 -5.16 -13.65
N GLY A 114 -2.94 -5.59 -14.90
CA GLY A 114 -2.96 -7.01 -15.28
C GLY A 114 -1.69 -7.77 -14.91
N GLY A 115 -0.56 -7.09 -14.75
CA GLY A 115 0.74 -7.68 -14.44
C GLY A 115 0.94 -8.13 -12.98
N TYR A 116 -0.09 -8.00 -12.13
CA TYR A 116 -0.02 -8.31 -10.69
C TYR A 116 -1.10 -9.30 -10.28
N ASP A 117 -0.83 -10.05 -9.22
CA ASP A 117 -1.81 -10.95 -8.58
C ASP A 117 -2.67 -10.19 -7.57
N MET A 118 -2.08 -9.21 -6.89
CA MET A 118 -2.72 -8.43 -5.83
C MET A 118 -2.47 -6.93 -6.01
N ILE A 119 -3.52 -6.14 -5.85
CA ILE A 119 -3.47 -4.68 -5.82
C ILE A 119 -3.88 -4.21 -4.42
N ILE A 120 -2.99 -3.47 -3.75
CA ILE A 120 -3.21 -2.91 -2.42
C ILE A 120 -3.42 -1.40 -2.56
N ASN A 121 -4.52 -0.89 -2.04
CA ASN A 121 -4.79 0.54 -1.92
C ASN A 121 -5.08 0.87 -0.46
N THR A 122 -4.15 1.57 0.18
CA THR A 122 -4.24 2.01 1.58
C THR A 122 -4.49 3.51 1.71
N VAL A 123 -4.98 4.14 0.63
CA VAL A 123 -5.24 5.59 0.55
C VAL A 123 -6.67 5.86 0.02
N CYS A 124 -7.61 4.97 0.33
CA CYS A 124 -8.98 5.08 -0.16
C CYS A 124 -9.67 6.37 0.28
N GLU A 125 -9.33 6.90 1.44
CA GLU A 125 -9.83 8.17 2.00
C GLU A 125 -9.39 9.41 1.20
N HIS A 126 -8.36 9.29 0.37
CA HIS A 126 -7.89 10.37 -0.52
C HIS A 126 -8.61 10.40 -1.87
N LEU A 127 -9.44 9.40 -2.17
CA LEU A 127 -10.20 9.33 -3.43
C LEU A 127 -11.66 9.73 -3.19
N THR A 128 -12.21 10.57 -4.06
CA THR A 128 -13.67 10.73 -4.11
C THR A 128 -14.33 9.41 -4.51
N THR A 129 -15.63 9.28 -4.27
CA THR A 129 -16.38 8.08 -4.69
C THR A 129 -16.28 7.86 -6.21
N GLU A 130 -16.29 8.93 -7.00
CA GLU A 130 -16.15 8.89 -8.46
C GLU A 130 -14.75 8.39 -8.84
N GLN A 131 -13.70 8.97 -8.27
CA GLN A 131 -12.31 8.56 -8.52
C GLN A 131 -12.07 7.10 -8.11
N TYR A 132 -12.60 6.68 -6.96
CA TYR A 132 -12.52 5.28 -6.55
C TYR A 132 -13.17 4.34 -7.57
N ASN A 133 -14.37 4.67 -8.07
CA ASN A 133 -15.06 3.87 -9.06
C ASN A 133 -14.32 3.82 -10.39
N GLU A 134 -13.76 4.93 -10.85
CA GLU A 134 -12.92 4.99 -12.05
C GLU A 134 -11.68 4.13 -11.90
N TRP A 135 -10.96 4.26 -10.78
CA TRP A 135 -9.80 3.43 -10.47
C TRP A 135 -10.14 1.94 -10.45
N LEU A 136 -11.21 1.56 -9.77
CA LEU A 136 -11.66 0.16 -9.69
C LEU A 136 -11.94 -0.45 -11.08
N ASN A 137 -12.45 0.34 -12.01
CA ASN A 137 -12.71 -0.08 -13.38
C ASN A 137 -11.44 -0.33 -14.21
N LEU A 138 -10.27 0.18 -13.78
CA LEU A 138 -8.99 -0.08 -14.45
C LEU A 138 -8.44 -1.47 -14.11
N ILE A 139 -8.91 -2.09 -13.02
CA ILE A 139 -8.38 -3.34 -12.50
C ILE A 139 -9.12 -4.52 -13.12
N PRO A 140 -8.42 -5.52 -13.70
CA PRO A 140 -9.06 -6.75 -14.16
C PRO A 140 -9.76 -7.50 -13.02
N LYS A 141 -10.90 -8.12 -13.32
CA LYS A 141 -11.80 -8.73 -12.31
C LYS A 141 -11.23 -10.00 -11.64
N ASP A 142 -10.17 -10.56 -12.18
CA ASP A 142 -9.49 -11.75 -11.66
C ASP A 142 -8.42 -11.43 -10.61
N LYS A 143 -8.24 -10.16 -10.25
CA LYS A 143 -7.22 -9.72 -9.30
C LYS A 143 -7.73 -9.68 -7.87
N ILE A 144 -6.84 -9.98 -6.92
CA ILE A 144 -7.11 -9.73 -5.51
C ILE A 144 -6.95 -8.24 -5.24
N ILE A 145 -8.00 -7.62 -4.73
CA ILE A 145 -8.01 -6.20 -4.37
C ILE A 145 -8.05 -6.09 -2.85
N VAL A 146 -7.09 -5.37 -2.30
CA VAL A 146 -6.97 -5.10 -0.87
C VAL A 146 -7.18 -3.61 -0.64
N LEU A 147 -8.13 -3.29 0.20
CA LEU A 147 -8.52 -1.91 0.50
C LEU A 147 -8.35 -1.63 1.99
N GLN A 148 -7.81 -0.48 2.31
CA GLN A 148 -7.78 0.05 3.66
C GLN A 148 -8.16 1.54 3.63
N SER A 149 -8.89 1.98 4.63
CA SER A 149 -9.27 3.38 4.84
C SER A 149 -9.28 3.68 6.32
N ASN A 150 -9.57 4.92 6.68
CA ASN A 150 -9.70 5.37 8.06
C ASN A 150 -10.82 6.41 8.21
N ASP A 151 -11.15 6.75 9.47
CA ASP A 151 -12.20 7.71 9.85
C ASP A 151 -11.65 9.11 10.20
N TYR A 152 -10.34 9.34 10.03
CA TYR A 152 -9.75 10.62 10.38
C TYR A 152 -10.21 11.73 9.46
N VAL A 153 -10.71 12.81 10.08
CA VAL A 153 -11.16 14.02 9.38
C VAL A 153 -10.01 15.03 9.36
N ILE A 154 -9.25 15.04 8.28
CA ILE A 154 -8.20 16.01 8.00
C ILE A 154 -8.39 16.58 6.59
N PRO A 155 -7.80 17.74 6.26
CA PRO A 155 -8.03 18.39 4.97
C PRO A 155 -7.72 17.54 3.74
N GLU A 156 -6.76 16.62 3.85
CA GLU A 156 -6.33 15.74 2.77
C GLU A 156 -7.27 14.54 2.56
N HIS A 157 -8.13 14.23 3.53
CA HIS A 157 -9.10 13.14 3.44
C HIS A 157 -10.42 13.64 2.86
N VAL A 158 -10.65 13.38 1.59
CA VAL A 158 -11.88 13.81 0.89
C VAL A 158 -13.04 12.84 1.09
N ASN A 159 -12.76 11.61 1.53
CA ASN A 159 -13.75 10.55 1.72
C ASN A 159 -13.40 9.64 2.93
N PRO A 160 -13.29 10.21 4.14
CA PRO A 160 -13.05 9.39 5.34
C PRO A 160 -14.27 8.49 5.60
N MET A 161 -14.01 7.24 6.00
CA MET A 161 -15.05 6.24 6.26
C MET A 161 -15.54 6.35 7.69
N LYS A 162 -16.83 6.52 7.88
CA LYS A 162 -17.45 6.64 9.21
C LYS A 162 -17.39 5.32 9.99
N ASP A 163 -17.57 4.22 9.30
CA ASP A 163 -17.58 2.86 9.86
C ASP A 163 -17.33 1.81 8.79
N LEU A 164 -17.09 0.57 9.22
CA LEU A 164 -16.81 -0.57 8.35
C LEU A 164 -17.96 -0.85 7.36
N ASN A 165 -19.23 -0.70 7.80
CA ASN A 165 -20.37 -0.98 6.93
C ASN A 165 -20.42 -0.01 5.75
N GLN A 166 -20.14 1.26 6.01
CA GLN A 166 -20.04 2.27 4.95
C GLN A 166 -18.91 1.91 3.99
N PHE A 167 -17.72 1.55 4.50
CA PHE A 167 -16.57 1.19 3.68
C PHE A 167 -16.85 -0.03 2.80
N VAL A 168 -17.39 -1.10 3.38
CA VAL A 168 -17.78 -2.30 2.63
C VAL A 168 -18.82 -1.99 1.55
N SER A 169 -19.85 -1.20 1.88
CA SER A 169 -20.87 -0.80 0.91
C SER A 169 -20.30 0.01 -0.25
N GLN A 170 -19.39 0.96 0.04
CA GLN A 170 -18.75 1.78 -0.98
C GLN A 170 -17.74 1.02 -1.83
N SER A 171 -17.11 -0.03 -1.29
CA SER A 171 -16.10 -0.80 -2.01
C SER A 171 -16.63 -1.46 -3.28
N LYS A 172 -17.92 -1.78 -3.32
CA LYS A 172 -18.58 -2.53 -4.44
C LYS A 172 -17.92 -3.88 -4.73
N LEU A 173 -17.20 -4.44 -3.78
CA LEU A 173 -16.51 -5.72 -3.89
C LEU A 173 -17.17 -6.76 -2.98
N TYR A 174 -17.07 -8.03 -3.37
CA TYR A 174 -17.44 -9.14 -2.50
C TYR A 174 -16.22 -9.57 -1.69
N PRO A 175 -16.24 -9.42 -0.35
CA PRO A 175 -15.12 -9.79 0.50
C PRO A 175 -14.83 -11.31 0.42
N ILE A 176 -13.57 -11.67 0.23
CA ILE A 176 -13.06 -13.05 0.32
C ILE A 176 -12.43 -13.33 1.70
N VAL A 177 -12.16 -12.30 2.46
CA VAL A 177 -11.79 -12.32 3.88
C VAL A 177 -12.78 -11.44 4.61
N GLU A 178 -13.23 -11.87 5.79
CA GLU A 178 -14.16 -11.09 6.62
C GLU A 178 -13.62 -9.67 6.87
N PRO A 179 -14.35 -8.62 6.49
CA PRO A 179 -13.95 -7.25 6.75
C PRO A 179 -13.82 -7.01 8.26
N SER A 180 -12.85 -6.20 8.65
CA SER A 180 -12.56 -5.96 10.06
C SER A 180 -12.00 -4.55 10.30
N GLU A 181 -12.06 -4.11 11.55
CA GLU A 181 -11.56 -2.80 12.01
C GLU A 181 -10.40 -3.00 12.96
N LEU A 182 -9.43 -2.09 12.91
CA LEU A 182 -8.39 -1.92 13.92
C LEU A 182 -8.91 -0.89 14.94
N GLN A 183 -9.03 -1.30 16.20
CA GLN A 183 -9.41 -0.44 17.32
C GLN A 183 -8.18 0.16 18.02
#